data_a937521f86fe61a942a73fc0f38ad081
#
_entry.id   a937521f86fe61a942a73fc0f38ad081
#
_cell.length_a   1.000
_cell.length_b   1.000
_cell.length_c   1.000
_cell.angle_alpha   90.00
_cell.angle_beta   90.00
_cell.angle_gamma   90.00
#
_symmetry.space_group_name_H-M   'P 1'
#
loop_
_entity.id
_entity.type
_entity.pdbx_description
1 polymer ?
#
loop_
_entity_poly.entity_id
_entity_poly.type
_entity_poly.pdbx_seq_one_letter_code
_entity_poly.pdbx_strand_id
1 'polypeptide(L)'
;MFTEKFLEVLNNEGVVSIVTCANNKAHVSNTWNSYLVLSEGNKILIPAAAMINTENNININPNVKLTLGSHEVMGYRYMGTGFLLEGTAKFLKDGDQFEMMMKKFPFLTRVLEVTVTSCKQTL
;
A
#
# COMPACT_ATOMS: atom_id res chain seq x y z
N MET A 1 8.37 -7.24 -11.06
CA MET A 1 8.40 -6.85 -9.65
C MET A 1 7.24 -7.45 -8.84
N PHE A 2 6.02 -7.30 -9.28
CA PHE A 2 4.88 -7.93 -8.62
C PHE A 2 4.71 -9.34 -9.15
N THR A 3 5.02 -10.32 -8.29
CA THR A 3 4.98 -11.74 -8.68
C THR A 3 3.55 -12.27 -8.65
N GLU A 4 3.35 -13.46 -9.21
CA GLU A 4 2.06 -14.14 -9.14
C GLU A 4 1.64 -14.38 -7.68
N LYS A 5 2.60 -14.72 -6.81
CA LYS A 5 2.33 -14.92 -5.38
C LYS A 5 1.84 -13.62 -4.73
N PHE A 6 2.45 -12.48 -5.08
CA PHE A 6 2.00 -11.18 -4.59
C PHE A 6 0.56 -10.89 -5.04
N LEU A 7 0.26 -11.15 -6.32
CA LEU A 7 -1.10 -10.96 -6.85
C LEU A 7 -2.11 -11.88 -6.15
N GLU A 8 -1.71 -13.09 -5.83
CA GLU A 8 -2.55 -14.02 -5.09
C GLU A 8 -2.88 -13.47 -3.69
N VAL A 9 -1.89 -12.88 -3.01
CA VAL A 9 -2.12 -12.24 -1.71
C VAL A 9 -3.12 -11.09 -1.85
N LEU A 10 -2.96 -10.24 -2.88
CA LEU A 10 -3.89 -9.14 -3.10
C LEU A 10 -5.34 -9.60 -3.32
N ASN A 11 -5.51 -10.78 -3.90
CA ASN A 11 -6.84 -11.34 -4.19
C ASN A 11 -7.47 -12.01 -2.96
N ASN A 12 -6.77 -12.05 -1.85
CA ASN A 12 -7.29 -12.57 -0.59
C ASN A 12 -7.18 -11.49 0.47
N GLU A 13 -8.25 -11.30 1.26
CA GLU A 13 -8.29 -10.18 2.17
C GLU A 13 -7.28 -10.32 3.30
N GLY A 14 -6.78 -9.17 3.75
CA GLY A 14 -5.83 -9.03 4.83
C GLY A 14 -5.56 -7.57 5.12
N VAL A 15 -4.95 -7.32 6.25
CA VAL A 15 -4.59 -5.96 6.66
C VAL A 15 -3.29 -5.54 5.98
N VAL A 16 -3.27 -4.33 5.47
CA VAL A 16 -2.04 -3.68 4.99
C VAL A 16 -1.60 -2.69 6.04
N SER A 17 -0.31 -2.73 6.40
CA SER A 17 0.27 -1.71 7.26
C SER A 17 1.10 -0.75 6.42
N ILE A 18 0.86 0.54 6.60
CA ILE A 18 1.60 1.62 5.93
C ILE A 18 2.48 2.27 7.01
N VAL A 19 3.79 2.14 6.84
CA VAL A 19 4.77 2.64 7.80
C VAL A 19 5.47 3.85 7.23
N THR A 20 5.39 4.96 7.94
CA THR A 20 6.06 6.22 7.60
C THR A 20 6.93 6.65 8.78
N CYS A 21 7.92 7.47 8.51
CA CYS A 21 8.82 7.95 9.56
C CYS A 21 9.22 9.39 9.26
N ALA A 22 9.07 10.25 10.27
CA ALA A 22 9.54 11.64 10.21
C ALA A 22 10.01 12.04 11.60
N ASN A 23 11.08 12.84 11.64
CA ASN A 23 11.65 13.33 12.91
C ASN A 23 11.94 12.20 13.91
N ASN A 24 12.46 11.08 13.42
CA ASN A 24 12.79 9.87 14.19
C ASN A 24 11.59 9.20 14.87
N LYS A 25 10.38 9.46 14.38
CA LYS A 25 9.16 8.82 14.89
C LYS A 25 8.48 8.07 13.78
N ALA A 26 8.23 6.79 14.02
CA ALA A 26 7.45 5.96 13.12
C ALA A 26 5.96 6.15 13.38
N HIS A 27 5.17 6.09 12.32
CA HIS A 27 3.73 6.08 12.38
C HIS A 27 3.21 4.96 11.51
N VAL A 28 2.17 4.28 11.95
CA VAL A 28 1.57 3.17 11.20
C VAL A 28 0.09 3.45 11.01
N SER A 29 -0.37 3.34 9.77
CA SER A 29 -1.79 3.31 9.47
C SER A 29 -2.12 2.01 8.75
N ASN A 30 -3.38 1.63 8.74
CA ASN A 30 -3.82 0.38 8.14
C ASN A 30 -4.80 0.62 7.00
N THR A 31 -4.77 -0.29 6.05
CA THR A 31 -5.78 -0.41 5.00
C THR A 31 -5.97 -1.90 4.70
N TRP A 32 -6.55 -2.25 3.57
CA TRP A 32 -6.91 -3.62 3.23
C TRP A 32 -6.31 -4.03 1.90
N ASN A 33 -5.99 -5.33 1.74
CA ASN A 33 -5.49 -5.86 0.47
C ASN A 33 -6.42 -5.49 -0.69
N SER A 34 -7.72 -5.59 -0.49
CA SER A 34 -8.71 -5.31 -1.52
C SER A 34 -8.78 -3.83 -1.93
N TYR A 35 -8.15 -2.93 -1.16
CA TYR A 35 -8.13 -1.51 -1.48
C TYR A 35 -6.91 -1.11 -2.32
N LEU A 36 -5.95 -2.01 -2.49
CA LEU A 36 -4.74 -1.73 -3.28
C LEU A 36 -5.01 -1.95 -4.76
N VAL A 37 -4.76 -0.93 -5.57
CA VAL A 37 -4.93 -1.00 -7.02
C VAL A 37 -3.57 -0.80 -7.68
N LEU A 38 -3.14 -1.77 -8.46
CA LEU A 38 -1.87 -1.70 -9.17
C LEU A 38 -2.00 -0.78 -10.38
N SER A 39 -0.95 -0.01 -10.65
CA SER A 39 -0.88 0.91 -11.77
C SER A 39 0.48 0.78 -12.46
N GLU A 40 0.61 1.36 -13.64
CA GLU A 40 1.85 1.30 -14.42
C GLU A 40 3.01 1.95 -13.69
N GLY A 41 4.24 1.44 -13.93
CA GLY A 41 5.44 1.96 -13.32
C GLY A 41 5.65 1.47 -11.90
N ASN A 42 5.21 0.25 -11.59
CA ASN A 42 5.34 -0.36 -10.27
C ASN A 42 4.68 0.47 -9.17
N LYS A 43 3.52 1.01 -9.46
CA LYS A 43 2.79 1.87 -8.53
C LYS A 43 1.61 1.13 -7.92
N ILE A 44 1.33 1.47 -6.67
CA ILE A 44 0.14 1.02 -5.94
C ILE A 44 -0.64 2.25 -5.55
N LEU A 45 -1.94 2.26 -5.88
CA LEU A 45 -2.86 3.32 -5.51
C LEU A 45 -3.71 2.85 -4.35
N ILE A 46 -3.82 3.66 -3.31
CA ILE A 46 -4.54 3.34 -2.08
C ILE A 46 -5.53 4.47 -1.78
N PRO A 47 -6.83 4.16 -1.60
CA PRO A 47 -7.78 5.20 -1.23
C PRO A 47 -7.51 5.69 0.20
N ALA A 48 -7.52 7.01 0.38
CA ALA A 48 -7.26 7.63 1.68
C ALA A 48 -8.40 8.58 2.02
N ALA A 49 -8.99 8.41 3.20
CA ALA A 49 -9.98 9.33 3.74
C ALA A 49 -9.39 10.09 4.92
N ALA A 50 -8.95 9.40 5.94
CA ALA A 50 -8.20 9.98 7.05
C ALA A 50 -6.70 10.02 6.71
N MET A 51 -5.83 9.38 7.48
CA MET A 51 -4.38 9.31 7.23
C MET A 51 -3.67 10.66 7.31
N ILE A 52 -4.12 11.53 8.19
CA ILE A 52 -3.53 12.88 8.31
C ILE A 52 -2.08 12.79 8.80
N ASN A 53 -1.79 11.94 9.80
CA ASN A 53 -0.43 11.79 10.28
C ASN A 53 0.47 11.13 9.24
N THR A 54 -0.06 10.18 8.49
CA THR A 54 0.66 9.56 7.38
C THR A 54 1.01 10.61 6.32
N GLU A 55 0.07 11.46 5.96
CA GLU A 55 0.31 12.52 4.98
C GLU A 55 1.35 13.51 5.46
N ASN A 56 1.26 13.95 6.72
CA ASN A 56 2.24 14.85 7.30
C ASN A 56 3.64 14.25 7.25
N ASN A 57 3.78 12.97 7.60
CA ASN A 57 5.07 12.30 7.56
C ASN A 57 5.62 12.19 6.14
N ILE A 58 4.78 11.85 5.17
CA ILE A 58 5.19 11.70 3.77
C ILE A 58 5.65 13.04 3.20
N ASN A 59 5.02 14.15 3.59
CA ASN A 59 5.43 15.48 3.16
C ASN A 59 6.83 15.86 3.68
N ILE A 60 7.26 15.26 4.78
CA ILE A 60 8.61 15.48 5.35
C ILE A 60 9.58 14.44 4.78
N ASN A 61 9.17 13.17 4.75
CA ASN A 61 9.97 12.04 4.30
C ASN A 61 9.10 11.12 3.46
N PRO A 62 9.30 11.09 2.13
CA PRO A 62 8.45 10.31 1.24
C PRO A 62 8.72 8.80 1.26
N ASN A 63 9.76 8.34 1.94
CA ASN A 63 10.06 6.93 2.02
C ASN A 63 9.02 6.21 2.87
N VAL A 64 8.50 5.10 2.36
CA VAL A 64 7.48 4.31 3.03
C VAL A 64 7.81 2.84 2.97
N LYS A 65 7.26 2.08 3.91
CA LYS A 65 7.20 0.63 3.85
C LYS A 65 5.76 0.19 3.96
N LEU A 66 5.42 -0.85 3.22
CA LEU A 66 4.12 -1.50 3.33
C LEU A 66 4.35 -2.94 3.72
N THR A 67 3.55 -3.46 4.63
CA THR A 67 3.47 -4.89 4.87
C THR A 67 2.05 -5.35 4.60
N LEU A 68 1.92 -6.51 4.00
CA LEU A 68 0.62 -7.11 3.74
C LEU A 68 0.76 -8.62 3.70
N GLY A 69 -0.33 -9.30 3.90
CA GLY A 69 -0.33 -10.74 3.87
C GLY A 69 -1.73 -11.31 3.84
N SER A 70 -1.80 -12.62 3.74
CA SER A 70 -3.04 -13.36 3.87
C SER A 70 -2.74 -14.75 4.39
N HIS A 71 -3.53 -15.19 5.35
CA HIS A 71 -3.44 -16.54 5.88
C HIS A 71 -3.94 -17.59 4.87
N GLU A 72 -4.68 -17.17 3.86
CA GLU A 72 -5.28 -18.07 2.86
C GLU A 72 -4.35 -18.38 1.69
N VAL A 73 -3.14 -17.83 1.68
CA VAL A 73 -2.17 -18.02 0.60
C VAL A 73 -0.98 -18.79 1.12
N MET A 74 -0.56 -19.82 0.36
CA MET A 74 0.54 -20.68 0.76
C MET A 74 1.86 -19.92 0.74
N GLY A 75 2.59 -19.99 1.85
CA GLY A 75 3.93 -19.45 1.98
C GLY A 75 5.00 -20.46 1.57
N TYR A 76 6.24 -20.19 1.97
CA TYR A 76 7.36 -21.08 1.63
C TYR A 76 7.24 -22.47 2.27
N ARG A 77 6.63 -22.55 3.46
CA ARG A 77 6.56 -23.80 4.22
C ARG A 77 5.15 -24.12 4.69
N TYR A 78 4.36 -23.10 5.05
CA TYR A 78 3.07 -23.26 5.69
C TYR A 78 2.05 -22.36 5.01
N MET A 79 0.78 -22.61 5.29
CA MET A 79 -0.30 -21.74 4.85
C MET A 79 -0.17 -20.38 5.55
N GLY A 80 -0.26 -19.32 4.77
CA GLY A 80 -0.05 -17.96 5.22
C GLY A 80 1.26 -17.40 4.72
N THR A 81 1.20 -16.25 4.05
CA THR A 81 2.39 -15.58 3.56
C THR A 81 2.19 -14.07 3.61
N GLY A 82 3.27 -13.36 3.43
CA GLY A 82 3.26 -11.91 3.44
C GLY A 82 4.39 -11.33 2.61
N PHE A 83 4.32 -10.02 2.45
CA PHE A 83 5.30 -9.27 1.66
C PHE A 83 5.69 -8.00 2.41
N LEU A 84 6.94 -7.60 2.22
CA LEU A 84 7.45 -6.30 2.61
C LEU A 84 7.75 -5.52 1.33
N LEU A 85 7.11 -4.36 1.19
CA LEU A 85 7.35 -3.45 0.09
C LEU A 85 8.05 -2.20 0.62
N GLU A 86 8.97 -1.69 -0.18
CA GLU A 86 9.61 -0.41 0.09
C GLU A 86 9.45 0.49 -1.12
N GLY A 87 9.34 1.79 -0.89
CA GLY A 87 9.18 2.74 -1.97
C GLY A 87 9.05 4.16 -1.48
N THR A 88 8.57 5.02 -2.37
CA THR A 88 8.28 6.41 -2.06
C THR A 88 6.81 6.69 -2.35
N ALA A 89 6.25 7.67 -1.64
CA ALA A 89 4.83 7.94 -1.72
C ALA A 89 4.53 9.42 -1.85
N LYS A 90 3.39 9.72 -2.46
CA LYS A 90 2.81 11.06 -2.49
C LYS A 90 1.29 10.93 -2.51
N PHE A 91 0.61 11.99 -2.13
CA PHE A 91 -0.85 12.03 -2.19
C PHE A 91 -1.30 12.74 -3.46
N LEU A 92 -2.28 12.15 -4.14
CA LEU A 92 -2.94 12.74 -5.32
C LEU A 92 -4.29 13.29 -4.90
N LYS A 93 -4.60 14.51 -5.34
CA LYS A 93 -5.86 15.20 -5.02
C LYS A 93 -6.70 15.46 -6.25
N ASP A 94 -6.18 15.18 -7.44
CA ASP A 94 -6.87 15.35 -8.72
C ASP A 94 -6.19 14.48 -9.78
N GLY A 95 -6.70 14.53 -11.00
CA GLY A 95 -6.15 13.81 -12.15
C GLY A 95 -6.85 12.50 -12.44
N ASP A 96 -6.40 11.84 -13.51
CA ASP A 96 -7.06 10.64 -14.03
C ASP A 96 -7.06 9.50 -13.03
N GLN A 97 -5.94 9.29 -12.32
CA GLN A 97 -5.85 8.22 -11.34
C GLN A 97 -6.74 8.49 -10.13
N PHE A 98 -6.80 9.75 -9.69
CA PHE A 98 -7.71 10.15 -8.62
C PHE A 98 -9.17 9.88 -9.02
N GLU A 99 -9.55 10.27 -10.23
CA GLU A 99 -10.93 10.08 -10.71
C GLU A 99 -11.28 8.59 -10.85
N MET A 100 -10.37 7.78 -11.34
CA MET A 100 -10.57 6.33 -11.45
C MET A 100 -10.77 5.71 -10.06
N MET A 101 -9.94 6.09 -9.10
CA MET A 101 -10.02 5.57 -7.74
C MET A 101 -11.28 6.05 -7.03
N MET A 102 -11.72 7.29 -7.28
CA MET A 102 -12.95 7.83 -6.71
C MET A 102 -14.17 7.02 -7.13
N LYS A 103 -14.20 6.55 -8.37
CA LYS A 103 -15.29 5.68 -8.85
C LYS A 103 -15.32 4.35 -8.13
N LYS A 104 -14.14 3.78 -7.83
CA LYS A 104 -14.04 2.51 -7.09
C LYS A 104 -14.31 2.66 -5.60
N PHE A 105 -13.85 3.77 -5.03
CA PHE A 105 -13.89 4.02 -3.58
C PHE A 105 -14.44 5.42 -3.30
N PRO A 106 -15.77 5.59 -3.37
CA PRO A 106 -16.37 6.94 -3.25
C PRO A 106 -16.09 7.64 -1.93
N PHE A 107 -15.66 6.90 -0.90
CA PHE A 107 -15.37 7.47 0.43
C PHE A 107 -14.02 8.21 0.48
N LEU A 108 -13.16 8.06 -0.52
CA LEU A 108 -11.83 8.65 -0.48
C LEU A 108 -11.89 10.18 -0.63
N THR A 109 -10.90 10.84 -0.04
CA THR A 109 -10.67 12.27 -0.23
C THR A 109 -9.36 12.54 -0.94
N ARG A 110 -8.43 11.58 -0.90
CA ARG A 110 -7.15 11.62 -1.59
C ARG A 110 -6.79 10.20 -2.02
N VAL A 111 -5.79 10.09 -2.88
CA VAL A 111 -5.20 8.79 -3.25
C VAL A 111 -3.76 8.80 -2.80
N LEU A 112 -3.36 7.79 -2.06
CA LEU A 112 -1.95 7.56 -1.73
C LEU A 112 -1.34 6.76 -2.88
N GLU A 113 -0.38 7.37 -3.59
CA GLU A 113 0.36 6.71 -4.66
C GLU A 113 1.72 6.29 -4.14
N VAL A 114 1.98 4.99 -4.13
CA VAL A 114 3.26 4.43 -3.72
C VAL A 114 3.99 3.92 -4.96
N THR A 115 5.19 4.43 -5.20
CA THR A 115 6.10 3.90 -6.23
C THR A 115 7.00 2.89 -5.56
N VAL A 116 6.80 1.61 -5.89
CA VAL A 116 7.48 0.50 -5.22
C VAL A 116 8.85 0.28 -5.84
N THR A 117 9.87 0.24 -5.01
CA THR A 117 11.25 -0.04 -5.43
C THR A 117 11.71 -1.43 -5.02
N SER A 118 11.05 -2.06 -4.06
CA SER A 118 11.38 -3.41 -3.60
C SER A 118 10.11 -4.11 -3.12
N CYS A 119 9.97 -5.36 -3.49
CA CYS A 119 8.83 -6.20 -3.09
C CYS A 119 9.36 -7.59 -2.77
N LYS A 120 9.33 -7.97 -1.50
CA LYS A 120 9.94 -9.24 -1.02
C LYS A 120 8.92 -10.05 -0.26
N GLN A 121 8.84 -11.34 -0.60
CA GLN A 121 8.06 -12.29 0.18
C GLN A 121 8.78 -12.58 1.50
N THR A 122 8.04 -12.54 2.62
CA THR A 122 8.62 -12.67 3.96
C THR A 122 8.36 -14.01 4.63
N LEU A 123 7.38 -14.77 4.17
CA LEU A 123 7.02 -16.08 4.74
C LEU A 123 6.89 -17.18 3.67
#